data_86d363aa5e7cfa0ccd9421a8f22c9733
#
_entry.id   86d363aa5e7cfa0ccd9421a8f22c9733
#
_cell.length_a   1.000
_cell.length_b   1.000
_cell.length_c   1.000
_cell.angle_alpha   90.00
_cell.angle_beta   90.00
_cell.angle_gamma   90.00
#
_symmetry.space_group_name_H-M   'P 1'
#
loop_
_entity.id
_entity.type
_entity.pdbx_description
1 polymer ?
#
loop_
_entity_poly.entity_id
_entity_poly.type
_entity_poly.pdbx_seq_one_letter_code
_entity_poly.pdbx_strand_id
1 'polypeptide(L)'
;MMPTKLSRLLFVLLAVVLCFPSKAQNYERLSSTEQELYGDYAMVNGDYQTMKNVRQYWVQHAQRLRYMKQFEFALTGSNESILKVTIPHRALFAQNDSTMLISADAVLRPLLRFVKGSEGVATIIIASYSDNNGSERYLELISGSRARQVYRWFARQGVGPNEMHCFGLANKVPRNENANIQQRERNRRISIFLVPNRKMLRWAKRGQL
;
A
#
# COMPACT_ATOMS: atom_id res chain seq x y z
N MET A 1 -6.82 -44.47 -47.42
CA MET A 1 -5.91 -44.48 -46.27
C MET A 1 -6.27 -43.24 -45.42
N MET A 2 -7.03 -43.46 -44.34
CA MET A 2 -7.53 -42.36 -43.46
C MET A 2 -6.45 -41.92 -42.48
N PRO A 3 -6.23 -40.64 -42.25
CA PRO A 3 -5.37 -40.20 -41.16
C PRO A 3 -6.15 -40.15 -39.84
N THR A 4 -5.52 -40.68 -38.87
CA THR A 4 -5.97 -41.04 -37.53
C THR A 4 -6.37 -39.86 -36.66
N LYS A 5 -7.42 -40.09 -35.84
CA LYS A 5 -8.07 -39.15 -34.89
C LYS A 5 -7.22 -38.72 -33.66
N LEU A 6 -5.88 -38.68 -33.76
CA LEU A 6 -5.02 -38.45 -32.60
C LEU A 6 -4.40 -37.04 -32.51
N SER A 7 -4.71 -36.15 -33.46
CA SER A 7 -4.12 -34.78 -33.47
C SER A 7 -5.05 -33.65 -32.98
N ARG A 8 -6.27 -33.97 -32.48
CA ARG A 8 -7.23 -32.97 -32.03
C ARG A 8 -7.34 -32.82 -30.51
N LEU A 9 -6.59 -33.60 -29.74
CA LEU A 9 -6.66 -33.53 -28.27
C LEU A 9 -5.53 -32.75 -27.62
N LEU A 10 -4.59 -32.19 -28.39
CA LEU A 10 -3.43 -31.50 -27.84
C LEU A 10 -3.52 -29.94 -27.90
N PHE A 11 -4.67 -29.38 -28.33
CA PHE A 11 -4.84 -27.94 -28.49
C PHE A 11 -5.88 -27.31 -27.54
N VAL A 12 -6.43 -28.05 -26.58
CA VAL A 12 -7.42 -27.50 -25.64
C VAL A 12 -6.85 -27.26 -24.25
N LEU A 13 -5.58 -27.54 -24.00
CA LEU A 13 -4.97 -27.43 -22.64
C LEU A 13 -4.05 -26.24 -22.47
N LEU A 14 -4.11 -25.23 -23.36
CA LEU A 14 -3.26 -24.04 -23.23
C LEU A 14 -4.01 -22.70 -23.33
N ALA A 15 -5.25 -22.64 -22.86
CA ALA A 15 -6.01 -21.39 -22.82
C ALA A 15 -6.80 -21.20 -21.52
N VAL A 16 -6.31 -21.72 -20.41
CA VAL A 16 -6.62 -21.14 -19.11
C VAL A 16 -5.54 -20.11 -18.80
N VAL A 17 -5.31 -19.20 -19.72
CA VAL A 17 -4.77 -17.89 -19.42
C VAL A 17 -5.81 -17.23 -18.54
N LEU A 18 -5.53 -17.22 -17.25
CA LEU A 18 -6.19 -16.48 -16.22
C LEU A 18 -6.63 -15.11 -16.74
N CYS A 19 -7.86 -15.03 -17.22
CA CYS A 19 -8.56 -13.79 -17.47
C CYS A 19 -8.83 -13.18 -16.09
N PHE A 20 -7.78 -12.64 -15.47
CA PHE A 20 -7.96 -11.73 -14.33
C PHE A 20 -8.70 -10.53 -14.88
N PRO A 21 -9.87 -10.18 -14.32
CA PRO A 21 -10.51 -8.96 -14.72
C PRO A 21 -9.52 -7.83 -14.48
N SER A 22 -9.26 -7.02 -15.51
CA SER A 22 -8.33 -5.90 -15.53
C SER A 22 -8.75 -4.72 -14.64
N LYS A 23 -9.52 -4.95 -13.59
CA LYS A 23 -9.83 -3.99 -12.55
C LYS A 23 -8.83 -4.13 -11.43
N ALA A 24 -7.92 -3.15 -11.37
CA ALA A 24 -7.08 -2.80 -10.25
C ALA A 24 -5.72 -3.48 -10.13
N GLN A 25 -4.92 -3.46 -11.17
CA GLN A 25 -3.51 -3.16 -10.95
C GLN A 25 -3.32 -1.68 -11.28
N ASN A 26 -3.79 -0.81 -10.39
CA ASN A 26 -3.48 0.60 -10.48
C ASN A 26 -2.00 0.76 -10.16
N TYR A 27 -1.20 0.91 -11.22
CA TYR A 27 0.16 1.36 -11.17
C TYR A 27 0.16 2.82 -10.72
N GLU A 28 0.34 3.04 -9.44
CA GLU A 28 0.54 4.39 -8.94
C GLU A 28 2.03 4.63 -8.82
N ARG A 29 2.61 5.42 -9.73
CA ARG A 29 3.98 5.91 -9.54
C ARG A 29 4.01 6.74 -8.27
N LEU A 30 5.01 6.48 -7.42
CA LEU A 30 5.31 7.40 -6.32
C LEU A 30 5.64 8.76 -6.93
N SER A 31 5.05 9.82 -6.37
CA SER A 31 5.45 11.19 -6.73
C SER A 31 6.91 11.43 -6.33
N SER A 32 7.56 12.44 -6.93
CA SER A 32 8.92 12.85 -6.51
C SER A 32 9.01 13.10 -5.01
N THR A 33 8.02 13.76 -4.43
CA THR A 33 7.93 14.01 -2.97
C THR A 33 7.81 12.69 -2.17
N GLU A 34 7.03 11.73 -2.65
CA GLU A 34 6.97 10.41 -2.01
C GLU A 34 8.29 9.66 -2.18
N GLN A 35 8.94 9.76 -3.33
CA GLN A 35 10.25 9.14 -3.57
C GLN A 35 11.35 9.73 -2.67
N GLU A 36 11.37 11.03 -2.45
CA GLU A 36 12.30 11.68 -1.52
C GLU A 36 12.09 11.21 -0.08
N LEU A 37 10.83 11.13 0.37
CA LEU A 37 10.51 10.66 1.72
C LEU A 37 10.86 9.19 1.94
N TYR A 38 10.78 8.37 0.89
CA TYR A 38 11.04 6.93 0.97
C TYR A 38 12.42 6.55 0.45
N GLY A 39 13.17 7.51 -0.11
CA GLY A 39 14.48 7.28 -0.74
C GLY A 39 15.44 6.54 0.18
N ASP A 40 15.49 6.92 1.44
CA ASP A 40 16.34 6.27 2.44
C ASP A 40 15.86 4.87 2.84
N TYR A 41 14.55 4.59 2.69
CA TYR A 41 13.92 3.32 3.05
C TYR A 41 13.68 2.42 1.84
N ALA A 42 13.53 3.03 0.65
CA ALA A 42 13.19 2.36 -0.61
C ALA A 42 14.41 2.02 -1.46
N MET A 43 15.63 2.03 -0.92
CA MET A 43 16.82 1.53 -1.60
C MET A 43 16.74 0.01 -1.82
N VAL A 44 15.68 -0.40 -2.50
CA VAL A 44 15.40 -1.78 -2.85
C VAL A 44 16.02 -2.06 -4.21
N ASN A 45 17.36 -2.15 -4.24
CA ASN A 45 18.10 -2.58 -5.41
C ASN A 45 18.38 -4.08 -5.30
N GLY A 46 17.48 -4.88 -5.85
CA GLY A 46 17.68 -6.31 -6.05
C GLY A 46 17.79 -6.64 -7.55
N ASP A 47 18.39 -7.79 -7.88
CA ASP A 47 18.27 -8.33 -9.22
C ASP A 47 16.80 -8.63 -9.56
N TYR A 48 16.52 -8.79 -10.86
CA TYR A 48 15.14 -9.00 -11.37
C TYR A 48 14.42 -10.16 -10.64
N GLN A 49 15.10 -11.28 -10.40
CA GLN A 49 14.47 -12.44 -9.76
C GLN A 49 14.12 -12.16 -8.29
N THR A 50 15.02 -11.51 -7.56
CA THR A 50 14.76 -11.07 -6.17
C THR A 50 13.54 -10.17 -6.10
N MET A 51 13.45 -9.18 -6.99
CA MET A 51 12.32 -8.24 -7.02
C MET A 51 11.00 -8.92 -7.44
N LYS A 52 11.06 -9.86 -8.37
CA LYS A 52 9.92 -10.70 -8.75
C LYS A 52 9.38 -11.50 -7.55
N ASN A 53 10.25 -12.09 -6.74
CA ASN A 53 9.87 -12.83 -5.54
C ASN A 53 9.22 -11.92 -4.49
N VAL A 54 9.76 -10.72 -4.26
CA VAL A 54 9.16 -9.69 -3.39
C VAL A 54 7.75 -9.32 -3.88
N ARG A 55 7.61 -9.05 -5.18
CA ARG A 55 6.31 -8.74 -5.78
C ARG A 55 5.30 -9.87 -5.59
N GLN A 56 5.72 -11.11 -5.83
CA GLN A 56 4.84 -12.28 -5.64
C GLN A 56 4.39 -12.41 -4.18
N TYR A 57 5.29 -12.20 -3.24
CA TYR A 57 4.96 -12.19 -1.81
C TYR A 57 3.86 -11.15 -1.51
N TRP A 58 4.01 -9.90 -1.97
CA TRP A 58 2.98 -8.87 -1.76
C TRP A 58 1.65 -9.22 -2.43
N VAL A 59 1.67 -9.74 -3.65
CA VAL A 59 0.45 -10.14 -4.37
C VAL A 59 -0.32 -11.21 -3.60
N GLN A 60 0.36 -12.25 -3.13
CA GLN A 60 -0.25 -13.34 -2.37
C GLN A 60 -0.84 -12.86 -1.04
N HIS A 61 -0.11 -11.99 -0.33
CA HIS A 61 -0.57 -11.45 0.94
C HIS A 61 -1.71 -10.44 0.75
N ALA A 62 -1.65 -9.59 -0.27
CA ALA A 62 -2.71 -8.63 -0.59
C ALA A 62 -4.02 -9.32 -1.00
N GLN A 63 -3.97 -10.51 -1.58
CA GLN A 63 -5.18 -11.28 -1.91
C GLN A 63 -6.07 -11.53 -0.68
N ARG A 64 -5.47 -11.73 0.50
CA ARG A 64 -6.20 -11.91 1.77
C ARG A 64 -6.98 -10.67 2.20
N LEU A 65 -6.57 -9.50 1.72
CA LEU A 65 -7.16 -8.20 2.04
C LEU A 65 -8.16 -7.72 0.97
N ARG A 66 -8.26 -8.40 -0.18
CA ARG A 66 -9.15 -8.02 -1.31
C ARG A 66 -10.62 -7.93 -0.94
N TYR A 67 -11.04 -8.65 0.08
CA TYR A 67 -12.44 -8.65 0.54
C TYR A 67 -12.78 -7.41 1.39
N MET A 68 -11.78 -6.60 1.73
CA MET A 68 -11.96 -5.39 2.54
C MET A 68 -12.22 -4.20 1.61
N LYS A 69 -13.50 -3.93 1.35
CA LYS A 69 -13.94 -2.82 0.46
C LYS A 69 -13.49 -1.43 0.92
N GLN A 70 -13.06 -1.28 2.17
CA GLN A 70 -12.61 -0.02 2.75
C GLN A 70 -11.17 0.36 2.41
N PHE A 71 -10.40 -0.55 1.80
CA PHE A 71 -9.01 -0.31 1.44
C PHE A 71 -8.83 -0.34 -0.07
N GLU A 72 -7.98 0.55 -0.55
CA GLU A 72 -7.42 0.46 -1.90
C GLU A 72 -6.00 -0.12 -1.77
N PHE A 73 -5.66 -1.08 -2.60
CA PHE A 73 -4.34 -1.71 -2.64
C PHE A 73 -3.69 -1.45 -3.98
N ALA A 74 -2.43 -1.05 -3.97
CA ALA A 74 -1.60 -0.88 -5.15
C ALA A 74 -0.18 -1.37 -4.88
N LEU A 75 0.46 -1.92 -5.88
CA LEU A 75 1.90 -2.08 -5.90
C LEU A 75 2.53 -0.84 -6.52
N THR A 76 3.60 -0.35 -5.94
CA THR A 76 4.25 0.90 -6.34
C THR A 76 5.76 0.81 -6.18
N GLY A 77 6.47 1.87 -6.51
CA GLY A 77 7.92 1.92 -6.50
C GLY A 77 8.56 1.27 -7.72
N SER A 78 9.88 1.34 -7.80
CA SER A 78 10.63 0.65 -8.86
C SER A 78 10.37 -0.86 -8.76
N ASN A 79 10.03 -1.49 -9.87
CA ASN A 79 9.74 -2.93 -9.94
C ASN A 79 8.53 -3.40 -9.12
N GLU A 80 7.55 -2.55 -8.81
CA GLU A 80 6.34 -2.93 -8.04
C GLU A 80 6.66 -3.62 -6.69
N SER A 81 7.67 -3.16 -6.03
CA SER A 81 8.21 -3.81 -4.84
C SER A 81 7.62 -3.32 -3.53
N ILE A 82 6.84 -2.26 -3.55
CA ILE A 82 6.23 -1.63 -2.38
C ILE A 82 4.72 -1.88 -2.42
N LEU A 83 4.17 -2.42 -1.34
CA LEU A 83 2.72 -2.51 -1.21
C LEU A 83 2.18 -1.26 -0.53
N LYS A 84 1.29 -0.54 -1.22
CA LYS A 84 0.58 0.64 -0.73
C LYS A 84 -0.86 0.27 -0.39
N VAL A 85 -1.28 0.59 0.82
CA VAL A 85 -2.66 0.48 1.30
C VAL A 85 -3.20 1.88 1.53
N THR A 86 -4.29 2.25 0.87
CA THR A 86 -4.91 3.57 1.01
C THR A 86 -6.25 3.47 1.72
N ILE A 87 -6.45 4.32 2.72
CA ILE A 87 -7.64 4.40 3.57
C ILE A 87 -8.20 5.82 3.47
N PRO A 88 -9.48 6.01 3.11
CA PRO A 88 -10.11 7.32 3.17
C PRO A 88 -10.06 7.87 4.60
N HIS A 89 -9.68 9.14 4.77
CA HIS A 89 -9.49 9.71 6.11
C HIS A 89 -10.74 9.63 6.98
N ARG A 90 -11.93 9.77 6.38
CA ARG A 90 -13.23 9.68 7.06
C ARG A 90 -13.51 8.33 7.74
N ALA A 91 -12.80 7.29 7.33
CA ALA A 91 -12.88 5.99 8.00
C ALA A 91 -12.15 5.97 9.35
N LEU A 92 -11.22 6.91 9.58
CA LEU A 92 -10.37 6.96 10.76
C LEU A 92 -10.57 8.21 11.62
N PHE A 93 -11.00 9.32 11.02
CA PHE A 93 -11.07 10.63 11.67
C PHE A 93 -12.37 11.38 11.32
N ALA A 94 -12.86 12.19 12.24
CA ALA A 94 -13.91 13.16 11.95
C ALA A 94 -13.38 14.28 11.04
N GLN A 95 -14.30 15.03 10.45
CA GLN A 95 -13.94 16.18 9.62
C GLN A 95 -13.19 17.23 10.46
N ASN A 96 -12.11 17.78 9.90
CA ASN A 96 -11.24 18.78 10.55
C ASN A 96 -10.68 18.36 11.91
N ASP A 97 -10.65 17.06 12.22
CA ASP A 97 -10.10 16.52 13.45
C ASP A 97 -8.93 15.56 13.17
N SER A 98 -8.07 15.39 14.15
CA SER A 98 -6.99 14.41 14.17
C SER A 98 -7.17 13.36 15.26
N THR A 99 -8.24 13.44 16.07
CA THR A 99 -8.62 12.40 17.02
C THR A 99 -9.24 11.22 16.26
N MET A 100 -8.73 10.03 16.54
CA MET A 100 -9.26 8.83 15.89
C MET A 100 -10.68 8.53 16.37
N LEU A 101 -11.55 8.16 15.42
CA LEU A 101 -12.88 7.65 15.72
C LEU A 101 -12.78 6.31 16.48
N ILE A 102 -13.75 6.04 17.33
CA ILE A 102 -13.88 4.73 18.02
C ILE A 102 -13.96 3.60 16.99
N SER A 103 -14.67 3.82 15.88
CA SER A 103 -14.79 2.87 14.77
C SER A 103 -13.49 2.61 14.00
N ALA A 104 -12.49 3.49 14.13
CA ALA A 104 -11.21 3.34 13.44
C ALA A 104 -10.46 2.06 13.86
N ASP A 105 -10.66 1.58 15.08
CA ASP A 105 -10.11 0.30 15.54
C ASP A 105 -10.58 -0.86 14.67
N ALA A 106 -11.88 -0.95 14.37
CA ALA A 106 -12.43 -1.99 13.50
C ALA A 106 -11.91 -1.89 12.06
N VAL A 107 -11.60 -0.68 11.58
CA VAL A 107 -11.01 -0.44 10.26
C VAL A 107 -9.56 -0.91 10.21
N LEU A 108 -8.74 -0.59 11.22
CA LEU A 108 -7.31 -0.88 11.23
C LEU A 108 -6.96 -2.31 11.67
N ARG A 109 -7.81 -2.96 12.47
CA ARG A 109 -7.55 -4.29 13.02
C ARG A 109 -7.27 -5.39 11.99
N PRO A 110 -7.97 -5.48 10.86
CA PRO A 110 -7.62 -6.43 9.80
C PRO A 110 -6.24 -6.15 9.21
N LEU A 111 -5.89 -4.86 9.02
CA LEU A 111 -4.59 -4.45 8.51
C LEU A 111 -3.46 -4.75 9.51
N LEU A 112 -3.75 -4.69 10.82
CA LEU A 112 -2.79 -5.05 11.86
C LEU A 112 -2.24 -6.46 11.70
N ARG A 113 -3.10 -7.44 11.40
CA ARG A 113 -2.67 -8.83 11.19
C ARG A 113 -1.70 -8.95 10.02
N PHE A 114 -1.96 -8.18 8.97
CA PHE A 114 -1.11 -8.13 7.81
C PHE A 114 0.23 -7.44 8.10
N VAL A 115 0.20 -6.29 8.77
CA VAL A 115 1.40 -5.54 9.20
C VAL A 115 2.27 -6.41 10.11
N LYS A 116 1.68 -7.07 11.12
CA LYS A 116 2.42 -8.00 11.99
C LYS A 116 3.01 -9.21 11.26
N GLY A 117 2.31 -9.74 10.26
CA GLY A 117 2.83 -10.80 9.40
C GLY A 117 4.03 -10.37 8.55
N SER A 118 4.20 -9.07 8.34
CA SER A 118 5.32 -8.48 7.61
C SER A 118 6.39 -7.89 8.54
N GLU A 119 6.23 -8.02 9.87
CA GLU A 119 7.15 -7.48 10.87
C GLU A 119 8.53 -8.10 10.73
N GLY A 120 9.54 -7.27 10.80
CA GLY A 120 10.93 -7.68 10.61
C GLY A 120 11.35 -7.91 9.15
N VAL A 121 10.44 -7.93 8.17
CA VAL A 121 10.78 -8.03 6.74
C VAL A 121 10.39 -6.80 5.93
N ALA A 122 9.58 -5.91 6.50
CA ALA A 122 9.19 -4.64 5.87
C ALA A 122 9.40 -3.47 6.82
N THR A 123 9.71 -2.31 6.26
CA THR A 123 9.59 -1.01 6.91
C THR A 123 8.20 -0.45 6.61
N ILE A 124 7.50 0.04 7.63
CA ILE A 124 6.14 0.55 7.53
C ILE A 124 6.18 2.06 7.51
N ILE A 125 5.67 2.67 6.45
CA ILE A 125 5.62 4.12 6.31
C ILE A 125 4.15 4.55 6.26
N ILE A 126 3.77 5.41 7.20
CA ILE A 126 2.42 5.94 7.35
C ILE A 126 2.43 7.38 6.84
N ALA A 127 1.74 7.67 5.74
CA ALA A 127 1.62 9.00 5.17
C ALA A 127 0.19 9.50 5.23
N SER A 128 -0.01 10.72 5.71
CA SER A 128 -1.31 11.38 5.75
C SER A 128 -1.33 12.57 4.80
N TYR A 129 -2.39 12.66 4.03
CA TYR A 129 -2.61 13.69 3.01
C TYR A 129 -3.89 14.49 3.31
N SER A 130 -3.88 15.75 2.94
CA SER A 130 -5.02 16.65 3.02
C SER A 130 -5.46 17.07 1.61
N ASP A 131 -6.63 17.70 1.53
CA ASP A 131 -7.00 18.51 0.38
C ASP A 131 -6.36 19.90 0.47
N ASN A 132 -6.77 20.83 -0.40
CA ASN A 132 -6.26 22.20 -0.43
C ASN A 132 -7.09 23.22 0.43
N ASN A 133 -7.99 22.73 1.29
CA ASN A 133 -8.86 23.61 2.08
C ASN A 133 -8.22 23.95 3.43
N GLY A 134 -7.60 25.10 3.52
CA GLY A 134 -6.94 25.64 4.72
C GLY A 134 -5.57 26.24 4.43
N SER A 135 -4.98 26.88 5.44
CA SER A 135 -3.61 27.38 5.32
C SER A 135 -2.60 26.23 5.26
N GLU A 136 -1.49 26.43 4.59
CA GLU A 136 -0.41 25.44 4.49
C GLU A 136 0.01 24.89 5.87
N ARG A 137 0.24 25.80 6.82
CA ARG A 137 0.58 25.43 8.20
C ARG A 137 -0.48 24.55 8.87
N TYR A 138 -1.77 24.87 8.66
CA TYR A 138 -2.86 24.05 9.18
C TYR A 138 -2.86 22.66 8.56
N LEU A 139 -2.70 22.58 7.24
CA LEU A 139 -2.69 21.30 6.51
C LEU A 139 -1.50 20.42 6.91
N GLU A 140 -0.33 21.02 7.16
CA GLU A 140 0.85 20.30 7.68
C GLU A 140 0.61 19.78 9.11
N LEU A 141 0.08 20.62 10.00
CA LEU A 141 -0.20 20.24 11.38
C LEU A 141 -1.23 19.11 11.46
N ILE A 142 -2.34 19.21 10.74
CA ILE A 142 -3.42 18.21 10.81
C ILE A 142 -3.00 16.90 10.17
N SER A 143 -2.31 16.93 9.02
CA SER A 143 -1.82 15.71 8.38
C SER A 143 -0.75 15.03 9.23
N GLY A 144 0.20 15.78 9.79
CA GLY A 144 1.20 15.25 10.72
C GLY A 144 0.58 14.64 11.98
N SER A 145 -0.44 15.28 12.55
CA SER A 145 -1.15 14.76 13.72
C SER A 145 -1.89 13.46 13.40
N ARG A 146 -2.57 13.37 12.26
CA ARG A 146 -3.26 12.14 11.82
C ARG A 146 -2.29 10.98 11.60
N ALA A 147 -1.18 11.24 10.91
CA ALA A 147 -0.14 10.22 10.71
C ALA A 147 0.38 9.68 12.04
N ARG A 148 0.68 10.56 13.01
CA ARG A 148 1.11 10.18 14.37
C ARG A 148 0.06 9.40 15.13
N GLN A 149 -1.23 9.68 14.98
CA GLN A 149 -2.29 8.90 15.64
C GLN A 149 -2.35 7.47 15.11
N VAL A 150 -2.26 7.27 13.81
CA VAL A 150 -2.20 5.92 13.21
C VAL A 150 -0.94 5.19 13.65
N TYR A 151 0.22 5.86 13.64
CA TYR A 151 1.47 5.31 14.17
C TYR A 151 1.31 4.85 15.63
N ARG A 152 0.79 5.70 16.50
CA ARG A 152 0.56 5.39 17.92
C ARG A 152 -0.42 4.22 18.11
N TRP A 153 -1.41 4.12 17.23
CA TRP A 153 -2.35 3.00 17.28
C TRP A 153 -1.61 1.69 17.00
N PHE A 154 -0.81 1.59 15.93
CA PHE A 154 -0.01 0.40 15.64
C PHE A 154 1.01 0.09 16.74
N ALA A 155 1.68 1.09 17.29
CA ALA A 155 2.62 0.92 18.39
C ALA A 155 1.95 0.32 19.63
N ARG A 156 0.75 0.83 19.99
CA ARG A 156 -0.04 0.26 21.11
C ARG A 156 -0.50 -1.19 20.85
N GLN A 157 -0.62 -1.58 19.60
CA GLN A 157 -0.91 -2.97 19.22
C GLN A 157 0.35 -3.85 19.18
N GLY A 158 1.51 -3.32 19.56
CA GLY A 158 2.77 -4.05 19.66
C GLY A 158 3.56 -4.15 18.37
N VAL A 159 3.32 -3.27 17.38
CA VAL A 159 4.21 -3.15 16.21
C VAL A 159 5.47 -2.39 16.62
N GLY A 160 6.64 -2.92 16.28
CA GLY A 160 7.93 -2.36 16.70
C GLY A 160 8.17 -0.93 16.20
N PRO A 161 8.53 0.03 17.09
CA PRO A 161 8.69 1.43 16.70
C PRO A 161 9.81 1.66 15.70
N ASN A 162 10.85 0.82 15.71
CA ASN A 162 11.99 0.93 14.80
C ASN A 162 11.66 0.51 13.36
N GLU A 163 10.50 -0.10 13.14
CA GLU A 163 10.04 -0.56 11.84
C GLU A 163 8.99 0.38 11.22
N MET A 164 8.65 1.46 11.93
CA MET A 164 7.59 2.37 11.53
C MET A 164 8.05 3.81 11.45
N HIS A 165 7.62 4.51 10.40
CA HIS A 165 7.78 5.96 10.24
C HIS A 165 6.44 6.61 9.90
N CYS A 166 6.26 7.90 10.24
CA CYS A 166 5.02 8.61 9.92
C CYS A 166 5.29 10.03 9.42
N PHE A 167 4.56 10.45 8.39
CA PHE A 167 4.73 11.72 7.70
C PHE A 167 3.39 12.40 7.43
N GLY A 168 3.32 13.71 7.69
CA GLY A 168 2.23 14.57 7.23
C GLY A 168 2.65 15.23 5.93
N LEU A 169 1.94 14.95 4.84
CA LEU A 169 2.26 15.46 3.51
C LEU A 169 1.33 16.59 3.06
N ALA A 170 0.42 17.03 3.92
CA ALA A 170 -0.51 18.11 3.60
C ALA A 170 -1.18 17.89 2.22
N ASN A 171 -1.17 18.89 1.37
CA ASN A 171 -1.68 18.85 -0.01
C ASN A 171 -0.57 18.71 -1.07
N LYS A 172 0.65 18.32 -0.66
CA LYS A 172 1.82 18.27 -1.56
C LYS A 172 1.72 17.17 -2.64
N VAL A 173 0.89 16.15 -2.42
CA VAL A 173 0.72 15.02 -3.34
C VAL A 173 -0.78 14.76 -3.58
N PRO A 174 -1.46 15.62 -4.33
CA PRO A 174 -2.87 15.44 -4.63
C PRO A 174 -3.08 14.31 -5.63
N ARG A 175 -4.12 13.50 -5.44
CA ARG A 175 -4.58 12.50 -6.43
C ARG A 175 -5.50 13.14 -7.47
N ASN A 176 -6.14 14.26 -7.11
CA ASN A 176 -7.09 14.99 -7.93
C ASN A 176 -6.89 16.50 -7.74
N GLU A 177 -7.38 17.29 -8.66
CA GLU A 177 -7.21 18.76 -8.73
C GLU A 177 -7.90 19.55 -7.59
N ASN A 178 -8.64 18.90 -6.70
CA ASN A 178 -9.44 19.53 -5.64
C ASN A 178 -10.63 20.40 -6.15
N ALA A 179 -11.05 20.23 -7.39
CA ALA A 179 -12.08 21.08 -8.04
C ALA A 179 -13.47 20.95 -7.37
N ASN A 180 -13.78 19.79 -6.79
CA ASN A 180 -15.06 19.53 -6.14
C ASN A 180 -14.92 18.74 -4.84
N ILE A 181 -16.02 18.56 -4.11
CA ILE A 181 -16.04 17.86 -2.82
C ILE A 181 -15.54 16.42 -2.96
N GLN A 182 -15.95 15.70 -3.99
CA GLN A 182 -15.57 14.31 -4.22
C GLN A 182 -14.06 14.17 -4.48
N GLN A 183 -13.47 15.09 -5.25
CA GLN A 183 -12.03 15.12 -5.49
C GLN A 183 -11.25 15.43 -4.20
N ARG A 184 -11.72 16.42 -3.41
CA ARG A 184 -11.12 16.74 -2.12
C ARG A 184 -11.20 15.56 -1.15
N GLU A 185 -12.31 14.83 -1.10
CA GLU A 185 -12.42 13.62 -0.27
C GLU A 185 -11.42 12.54 -0.66
N ARG A 186 -11.15 12.34 -1.95
CA ARG A 186 -10.12 11.39 -2.41
C ARG A 186 -8.70 11.83 -2.06
N ASN A 187 -8.47 13.14 -1.95
CA ASN A 187 -7.17 13.68 -1.53
C ASN A 187 -6.97 13.49 -0.02
N ARG A 188 -8.02 13.60 0.81
CA ARG A 188 -7.97 13.33 2.26
C ARG A 188 -7.87 11.83 2.52
N ARG A 189 -6.66 11.33 2.66
CA ARG A 189 -6.38 9.90 2.81
C ARG A 189 -5.21 9.63 3.75
N ILE A 190 -5.14 8.40 4.22
CA ILE A 190 -3.96 7.81 4.85
C ILE A 190 -3.43 6.73 3.91
N SER A 191 -2.14 6.74 3.61
CA SER A 191 -1.48 5.65 2.91
C SER A 191 -0.48 4.97 3.82
N ILE A 192 -0.51 3.65 3.85
CA ILE A 192 0.44 2.81 4.58
C ILE A 192 1.23 2.05 3.54
N PHE A 193 2.54 2.25 3.53
CA PHE A 193 3.45 1.60 2.62
C PHE A 193 4.22 0.53 3.38
N LEU A 194 4.30 -0.65 2.79
CA LEU A 194 5.13 -1.74 3.25
C LEU A 194 6.31 -1.85 2.30
N VAL A 195 7.43 -1.31 2.74
CA VAL A 195 8.67 -1.20 1.97
C VAL A 195 9.56 -2.38 2.35
N PRO A 196 9.97 -3.24 1.41
CA PRO A 196 10.83 -4.37 1.73
C PRO A 196 12.16 -3.88 2.30
N ASN A 197 12.56 -4.47 3.41
CA ASN A 197 13.84 -4.17 4.04
C ASN A 197 14.94 -5.16 3.60
N ARG A 198 16.16 -4.96 4.07
CA ARG A 198 17.31 -5.83 3.73
C ARG A 198 17.08 -7.30 4.07
N LYS A 199 16.29 -7.61 5.11
CA LYS A 199 15.99 -8.99 5.50
C LYS A 199 15.06 -9.65 4.46
N MET A 200 14.02 -8.94 4.02
CA MET A 200 13.14 -9.42 2.96
C MET A 200 13.89 -9.69 1.66
N LEU A 201 14.79 -8.79 1.27
CA LEU A 201 15.60 -8.96 0.06
C LEU A 201 16.51 -10.21 0.16
N ARG A 202 17.13 -10.44 1.31
CA ARG A 202 17.94 -11.66 1.51
C ARG A 202 17.09 -12.92 1.42
N TRP A 203 15.88 -12.91 1.96
CA TRP A 203 14.96 -14.06 1.87
C TRP A 203 14.45 -14.25 0.45
N ALA A 204 14.07 -13.18 -0.23
CA ALA A 204 13.67 -13.21 -1.62
C ALA A 204 14.76 -13.82 -2.53
N LYS A 205 16.03 -13.39 -2.33
CA LYS A 205 17.18 -13.92 -3.07
C LYS A 205 17.40 -15.43 -2.86
N ARG A 206 17.04 -15.93 -1.69
CA ARG A 206 17.17 -17.36 -1.34
C ARG A 206 15.91 -18.18 -1.70
N GLY A 207 14.87 -17.55 -2.25
CA GLY A 207 13.57 -18.22 -2.50
C GLY A 207 12.84 -18.63 -1.22
N GLN A 208 13.01 -17.90 -0.13
CA GLN A 208 12.47 -18.19 1.21
C GLN A 208 11.27 -17.30 1.59
N LEU A 209 10.67 -16.57 0.63
CA LEU A 209 9.47 -15.77 0.81
C LEU A 209 8.19 -16.58 0.54
#